data_a1a63e74eed5593b147d39f1b08b3f62
#
_entry.id   a1a63e74eed5593b147d39f1b08b3f62
#
_cell.length_a   1.000
_cell.length_b   1.000
_cell.length_c   1.000
_cell.angle_alpha   90.00
_cell.angle_beta   90.00
_cell.angle_gamma   90.00
#
_symmetry.space_group_name_H-M   'P 1'
#
loop_
_entity.id
_entity.type
_entity.pdbx_description
1 polymer ?
#
loop_
_entity_poly.entity_id
_entity_poly.type
_entity_poly.pdbx_seq_one_letter_code
_entity_poly.pdbx_strand_id
1 'polypeptide(L)'
;LITLAFIAIYRFGSFVVLPGIDATVLSQANENSGGPTGLLALLNMFTGGAFAQASIFALGIMPYISASIVIQLLGMAIPYFQKLQREGESGRRKINNLTRYLTILIVGGQAPGFIANLKATWLNVAVNMPDGSISYVFPNNEVSASFWIMSIIILITGTLFVMWLGEKITDRGIGNGISLLIMIGIIALLPMSLVQEFTSSTINNQGGLVKFVLEMVILVVVIGLCILLVQGTRRIPVQYAKRIVGNKQYGGVRQFIPLKVNASGVMPIIFAQAIMFIPMTLAGFSDSDQLTGIAQALSDFAGFWYNALFFLMVVIFTYFYTAITVNPKQMADDMKKNGGFIPGIKPGR
;
A
#
# COMPACT_ATOMS: atom_id res chain seq x y z
N LEU A 1 21.82 -2.23 -10.06
CA LEU A 1 21.55 -3.35 -10.97
C LEU A 1 20.64 -4.41 -10.32
N ILE A 2 20.98 -4.93 -9.12
CA ILE A 2 20.18 -5.96 -8.41
C ILE A 2 18.75 -5.50 -8.17
N THR A 3 18.56 -4.28 -7.68
CA THR A 3 17.22 -3.69 -7.45
C THR A 3 16.40 -3.64 -8.74
N LEU A 4 17.01 -3.16 -9.84
CA LEU A 4 16.34 -3.10 -11.15
C LEU A 4 15.97 -4.48 -11.68
N ALA A 5 16.82 -5.49 -11.48
CA ALA A 5 16.53 -6.86 -11.87
C ALA A 5 15.30 -7.42 -11.13
N PHE A 6 15.22 -7.23 -9.82
CA PHE A 6 14.06 -7.66 -9.02
C PHE A 6 12.78 -6.93 -9.40
N ILE A 7 12.87 -5.63 -9.70
CA ILE A 7 11.75 -4.84 -10.20
C ILE A 7 11.27 -5.35 -11.55
N ALA A 8 12.19 -5.67 -12.47
CA ALA A 8 11.85 -6.23 -13.78
C ALA A 8 11.14 -7.58 -13.63
N ILE A 9 11.60 -8.46 -12.73
CA ILE A 9 10.94 -9.75 -12.45
C ILE A 9 9.51 -9.51 -11.91
N TYR A 10 9.33 -8.59 -10.96
CA TYR A 10 8.01 -8.23 -10.46
C TYR A 10 7.10 -7.73 -11.58
N ARG A 11 7.60 -6.82 -12.41
CA ARG A 11 6.83 -6.25 -13.52
C ARG A 11 6.47 -7.30 -14.57
N PHE A 12 7.41 -8.19 -14.90
CA PHE A 12 7.15 -9.29 -15.83
C PHE A 12 6.03 -10.22 -15.32
N GLY A 13 6.12 -10.60 -14.04
CA GLY A 13 5.11 -11.47 -13.42
C GLY A 13 3.72 -10.82 -13.29
N SER A 14 3.62 -9.47 -13.27
CA SER A 14 2.34 -8.79 -13.25
C SER A 14 1.56 -8.88 -14.57
N PHE A 15 2.20 -9.30 -15.67
CA PHE A 15 1.56 -9.57 -16.97
C PHE A 15 1.20 -11.05 -17.18
N VAL A 16 1.67 -11.95 -16.31
CA VAL A 16 1.35 -13.37 -16.41
C VAL A 16 -0.04 -13.62 -15.83
N VAL A 17 -1.00 -13.89 -16.68
CA VAL A 17 -2.40 -14.13 -16.31
C VAL A 17 -2.57 -15.49 -15.66
N LEU A 18 -3.57 -15.63 -14.77
CA LEU A 18 -3.92 -16.90 -14.16
C LEU A 18 -4.28 -17.97 -15.22
N PRO A 19 -3.78 -19.19 -15.09
CA PRO A 19 -4.10 -20.26 -16.03
C PRO A 19 -5.61 -20.56 -16.01
N GLY A 20 -6.22 -20.62 -17.19
CA GLY A 20 -7.67 -20.79 -17.36
C GLY A 20 -8.42 -19.51 -17.65
N ILE A 21 -7.73 -18.39 -17.83
CA ILE A 21 -8.29 -17.12 -18.30
C ILE A 21 -7.62 -16.76 -19.63
N ASP A 22 -8.40 -16.37 -20.63
CA ASP A 22 -7.86 -15.87 -21.88
C ASP A 22 -7.42 -14.40 -21.73
N ALA A 23 -6.09 -14.18 -21.83
CA ALA A 23 -5.49 -12.87 -21.63
C ALA A 23 -5.91 -11.86 -22.72
N THR A 24 -6.11 -12.32 -23.96
CA THR A 24 -6.46 -11.45 -25.09
C THR A 24 -7.90 -10.96 -24.97
N VAL A 25 -8.82 -11.87 -24.62
CA VAL A 25 -10.23 -11.55 -24.38
C VAL A 25 -10.38 -10.64 -23.15
N LEU A 26 -9.65 -10.92 -22.09
CA LEU A 26 -9.68 -10.12 -20.84
C LEU A 26 -9.16 -8.69 -21.07
N SER A 27 -8.11 -8.50 -21.87
CA SER A 27 -7.59 -7.16 -22.16
C SER A 27 -8.60 -6.33 -22.97
N GLN A 28 -9.22 -6.91 -23.99
CA GLN A 28 -10.27 -6.24 -24.76
C GLN A 28 -11.53 -5.97 -23.93
N ALA A 29 -11.93 -6.90 -23.07
CA ALA A 29 -13.04 -6.72 -22.15
C ALA A 29 -12.79 -5.56 -21.17
N ASN A 30 -11.58 -5.45 -20.64
CA ASN A 30 -11.17 -4.33 -19.78
C ASN A 30 -11.20 -2.98 -20.52
N GLU A 31 -10.73 -2.92 -21.77
CA GLU A 31 -10.79 -1.71 -22.60
C GLU A 31 -12.24 -1.27 -22.86
N ASN A 32 -13.11 -2.21 -23.21
CA ASN A 32 -14.51 -1.93 -23.48
C ASN A 32 -15.32 -1.53 -22.23
N SER A 33 -14.98 -2.07 -21.08
CA SER A 33 -15.70 -1.82 -19.81
C SER A 33 -15.13 -0.63 -19.02
N GLY A 34 -14.04 0.02 -19.47
CA GLY A 34 -13.37 1.10 -18.76
C GLY A 34 -12.58 0.67 -17.52
N GLY A 35 -12.37 -0.64 -17.34
CA GLY A 35 -11.60 -1.22 -16.23
C GLY A 35 -12.33 -1.27 -14.89
N PRO A 36 -11.63 -1.69 -13.82
CA PRO A 36 -12.20 -1.75 -12.47
C PRO A 36 -12.58 -0.36 -11.96
N THR A 37 -13.76 -0.25 -11.36
CA THR A 37 -14.26 1.00 -10.76
C THR A 37 -14.20 0.96 -9.24
N GLY A 38 -14.34 2.11 -8.60
CA GLY A 38 -14.41 2.19 -7.15
C GLY A 38 -13.12 1.76 -6.45
N LEU A 39 -13.24 1.08 -5.32
CA LEU A 39 -12.11 0.60 -4.51
C LEU A 39 -11.22 -0.40 -5.27
N LEU A 40 -11.80 -1.17 -6.21
CA LEU A 40 -11.05 -2.10 -7.05
C LEU A 40 -10.08 -1.36 -7.99
N ALA A 41 -10.43 -0.15 -8.43
CA ALA A 41 -9.53 0.71 -9.21
C ALA A 41 -8.29 1.12 -8.42
N LEU A 42 -8.45 1.42 -7.11
CA LEU A 42 -7.29 1.70 -6.25
C LEU A 42 -6.40 0.46 -6.09
N LEU A 43 -6.99 -0.72 -5.82
CA LEU A 43 -6.20 -1.95 -5.76
C LEU A 43 -5.44 -2.20 -7.05
N ASN A 44 -6.10 -1.99 -8.19
CA ASN A 44 -5.47 -2.08 -9.50
C ASN A 44 -4.31 -1.10 -9.67
N MET A 45 -4.47 0.13 -9.17
CA MET A 45 -3.42 1.14 -9.18
C MET A 45 -2.21 0.74 -8.31
N PHE A 46 -2.43 0.21 -7.10
CA PHE A 46 -1.35 -0.26 -6.22
C PHE A 46 -0.62 -1.49 -6.76
N THR A 47 -1.32 -2.35 -7.47
CA THR A 47 -0.73 -3.55 -8.09
C THR A 47 -0.14 -3.26 -9.49
N GLY A 48 -0.24 -2.01 -9.98
CA GLY A 48 0.28 -1.61 -11.27
C GLY A 48 -0.43 -2.25 -12.47
N GLY A 49 -1.74 -2.49 -12.35
CA GLY A 49 -2.57 -3.11 -13.38
C GLY A 49 -2.73 -4.63 -13.24
N ALA A 50 -1.98 -5.27 -12.35
CA ALA A 50 -1.99 -6.72 -12.17
C ALA A 50 -3.36 -7.27 -11.70
N PHE A 51 -4.12 -6.47 -10.96
CA PHE A 51 -5.46 -6.84 -10.51
C PHE A 51 -6.45 -6.95 -11.67
N ALA A 52 -6.51 -5.94 -12.55
CA ALA A 52 -7.40 -5.94 -13.71
C ALA A 52 -7.04 -7.01 -14.73
N GLN A 53 -5.76 -7.37 -14.84
CA GLN A 53 -5.27 -8.42 -15.73
C GLN A 53 -5.41 -9.82 -15.15
N ALA A 54 -6.02 -9.99 -13.96
CA ALA A 54 -6.13 -11.27 -13.26
C ALA A 54 -4.80 -12.03 -13.25
N SER A 55 -3.69 -11.33 -12.94
CA SER A 55 -2.35 -11.90 -12.97
C SER A 55 -2.06 -12.75 -11.74
N ILE A 56 -0.97 -13.52 -11.80
CA ILE A 56 -0.46 -14.29 -10.65
C ILE A 56 -0.11 -13.40 -9.45
N PHE A 57 0.14 -12.10 -9.67
CA PHE A 57 0.40 -11.09 -8.66
C PHE A 57 -0.79 -10.14 -8.43
N ALA A 58 -2.01 -10.56 -8.77
CA ALA A 58 -3.21 -9.72 -8.68
C ALA A 58 -3.47 -9.16 -7.27
N LEU A 59 -3.23 -9.92 -6.22
CA LEU A 59 -3.33 -9.45 -4.83
C LEU A 59 -2.12 -8.60 -4.40
N GLY A 60 -1.02 -8.65 -5.16
CA GLY A 60 0.18 -7.86 -4.92
C GLY A 60 0.74 -8.02 -3.51
N ILE A 61 1.17 -6.89 -2.92
CA ILE A 61 1.79 -6.84 -1.58
C ILE A 61 0.78 -6.45 -0.48
N MET A 62 -0.47 -6.12 -0.84
CA MET A 62 -1.49 -5.63 0.10
C MET A 62 -1.77 -6.58 1.27
N PRO A 63 -1.91 -7.91 1.08
CA PRO A 63 -2.13 -8.84 2.19
C PRO A 63 -0.97 -8.84 3.20
N TYR A 64 0.26 -8.71 2.72
CA TYR A 64 1.44 -8.60 3.60
C TYR A 64 1.44 -7.31 4.42
N ILE A 65 1.04 -6.19 3.81
CA ILE A 65 0.91 -4.91 4.53
C ILE A 65 -0.13 -5.05 5.63
N SER A 66 -1.30 -5.63 5.32
CA SER A 66 -2.35 -5.89 6.32
C SER A 66 -1.85 -6.77 7.47
N ALA A 67 -1.12 -7.84 7.17
CA ALA A 67 -0.51 -8.71 8.17
C ALA A 67 0.51 -7.96 9.04
N SER A 68 1.37 -7.15 8.43
CA SER A 68 2.37 -6.34 9.14
C SER A 68 1.72 -5.34 10.10
N ILE A 69 0.61 -4.72 9.67
CA ILE A 69 -0.20 -3.82 10.49
C ILE A 69 -0.74 -4.54 11.72
N VAL A 70 -1.37 -5.69 11.52
CA VAL A 70 -1.94 -6.49 12.62
C VAL A 70 -0.85 -6.86 13.62
N ILE A 71 0.30 -7.31 13.16
CA ILE A 71 1.43 -7.64 14.05
C ILE A 71 1.97 -6.40 14.79
N GLN A 72 2.02 -5.23 14.17
CA GLN A 72 2.41 -3.99 14.82
C GLN A 72 1.40 -3.58 15.91
N LEU A 73 0.10 -3.71 15.64
CA LEU A 73 -0.96 -3.46 16.61
C LEU A 73 -0.89 -4.44 17.79
N LEU A 74 -0.69 -5.73 17.52
CA LEU A 74 -0.48 -6.74 18.55
C LEU A 74 0.77 -6.47 19.38
N GLY A 75 1.83 -5.92 18.75
CA GLY A 75 3.06 -5.50 19.43
C GLY A 75 2.84 -4.42 20.48
N MET A 76 1.73 -3.69 20.43
CA MET A 76 1.38 -2.70 21.45
C MET A 76 0.37 -3.23 22.47
N ALA A 77 -0.59 -4.03 22.02
CA ALA A 77 -1.66 -4.53 22.86
C ALA A 77 -1.21 -5.70 23.76
N ILE A 78 -0.31 -6.56 23.26
CA ILE A 78 0.05 -7.82 23.92
C ILE A 78 1.48 -7.78 24.43
N PRO A 79 1.72 -8.01 25.76
CA PRO A 79 3.06 -7.97 26.36
C PRO A 79 4.07 -8.95 25.74
N TYR A 80 3.59 -10.08 25.20
CA TYR A 80 4.41 -11.07 24.50
C TYR A 80 5.12 -10.47 23.28
N PHE A 81 4.39 -9.74 22.45
CA PHE A 81 4.96 -9.09 21.24
C PHE A 81 5.88 -7.92 21.63
N GLN A 82 5.56 -7.20 22.74
CA GLN A 82 6.44 -6.15 23.27
C GLN A 82 7.80 -6.72 23.72
N LYS A 83 7.80 -7.89 24.35
CA LYS A 83 9.03 -8.61 24.68
C LYS A 83 9.85 -8.96 23.43
N LEU A 84 9.19 -9.54 22.42
CA LEU A 84 9.84 -9.88 21.15
C LEU A 84 10.47 -8.66 20.47
N GLN A 85 9.82 -7.50 20.50
CA GLN A 85 10.39 -6.26 19.95
C GLN A 85 11.65 -5.79 20.71
N ARG A 86 11.77 -6.09 22.00
CA ARG A 86 12.93 -5.74 22.82
C ARG A 86 14.07 -6.76 22.74
N GLU A 87 13.82 -7.97 22.27
CA GLU A 87 14.82 -9.06 22.12
C GLU A 87 15.84 -8.80 20.99
N GLY A 88 15.76 -7.68 20.29
CA GLY A 88 16.68 -7.31 19.21
C GLY A 88 16.49 -8.13 17.93
N GLU A 89 17.59 -8.61 17.35
CA GLU A 89 17.53 -9.27 16.02
C GLU A 89 16.80 -10.62 16.04
N SER A 90 16.94 -11.39 17.12
CA SER A 90 16.21 -12.67 17.28
C SER A 90 14.70 -12.45 17.33
N GLY A 91 14.24 -11.45 18.10
CA GLY A 91 12.84 -11.09 18.18
C GLY A 91 12.28 -10.58 16.86
N ARG A 92 13.04 -9.76 16.12
CA ARG A 92 12.66 -9.28 14.78
C ARG A 92 12.47 -10.43 13.78
N ARG A 93 13.33 -11.45 13.80
CA ARG A 93 13.17 -12.64 12.96
C ARG A 93 11.88 -13.40 13.28
N LYS A 94 11.54 -13.57 14.57
CA LYS A 94 10.27 -14.20 14.99
C LYS A 94 9.07 -13.40 14.53
N ILE A 95 9.10 -12.07 14.69
CA ILE A 95 8.03 -11.16 14.23
C ILE A 95 7.85 -11.27 12.72
N ASN A 96 8.91 -11.25 11.93
CA ASN A 96 8.84 -11.41 10.47
C ASN A 96 8.23 -12.77 10.07
N ASN A 97 8.60 -13.86 10.75
CA ASN A 97 8.01 -15.17 10.48
C ASN A 97 6.51 -15.20 10.80
N LEU A 98 6.09 -14.60 11.93
CA LEU A 98 4.67 -14.48 12.28
C LEU A 98 3.90 -13.65 11.25
N THR A 99 4.50 -12.55 10.76
CA THR A 99 3.91 -11.75 9.68
C THR A 99 3.72 -12.58 8.41
N ARG A 100 4.69 -13.43 8.04
CA ARG A 100 4.57 -14.33 6.88
C ARG A 100 3.43 -15.34 7.04
N TYR A 101 3.31 -15.99 8.20
CA TYR A 101 2.21 -16.93 8.46
C TYR A 101 0.85 -16.22 8.42
N LEU A 102 0.76 -15.03 9.01
CA LEU A 102 -0.46 -14.23 8.97
C LEU A 102 -0.80 -13.78 7.55
N THR A 103 0.21 -13.46 6.73
CA THR A 103 0.02 -13.14 5.31
C THR A 103 -0.62 -14.29 4.57
N ILE A 104 -0.14 -15.53 4.77
CA ILE A 104 -0.72 -16.74 4.14
C ILE A 104 -2.20 -16.89 4.52
N LEU A 105 -2.52 -16.69 5.79
CA LEU A 105 -3.89 -16.78 6.27
C LEU A 105 -4.78 -15.71 5.64
N ILE A 106 -4.31 -14.45 5.57
CA ILE A 106 -5.06 -13.35 4.98
C ILE A 106 -5.26 -13.58 3.47
N VAL A 107 -4.21 -13.99 2.74
CA VAL A 107 -4.32 -14.30 1.30
C VAL A 107 -5.29 -15.45 1.07
N GLY A 108 -5.22 -16.51 1.91
CA GLY A 108 -6.15 -17.64 1.84
C GLY A 108 -7.61 -17.24 1.99
N GLY A 109 -7.89 -16.20 2.79
CA GLY A 109 -9.23 -15.61 2.92
C GLY A 109 -9.61 -14.66 1.78
N GLN A 110 -8.65 -13.91 1.23
CA GLN A 110 -8.90 -12.91 0.17
C GLN A 110 -8.94 -13.53 -1.25
N ALA A 111 -8.15 -14.59 -1.50
CA ALA A 111 -8.09 -15.21 -2.82
C ALA A 111 -9.44 -15.76 -3.31
N PRO A 112 -10.25 -16.46 -2.50
CA PRO A 112 -11.61 -16.86 -2.91
C PRO A 112 -12.49 -15.67 -3.26
N GLY A 113 -12.43 -14.59 -2.47
CA GLY A 113 -13.17 -13.36 -2.74
C GLY A 113 -12.77 -12.70 -4.06
N PHE A 114 -11.47 -12.68 -4.38
CA PHE A 114 -10.98 -12.19 -5.67
C PHE A 114 -11.50 -13.03 -6.84
N ILE A 115 -11.45 -14.36 -6.74
CA ILE A 115 -11.94 -15.27 -7.79
C ILE A 115 -13.47 -15.15 -7.95
N ALA A 116 -14.21 -15.01 -6.83
CA ALA A 116 -15.65 -14.75 -6.88
C ALA A 116 -15.98 -13.44 -7.59
N ASN A 117 -15.21 -12.38 -7.33
CA ASN A 117 -15.35 -11.11 -8.02
C ASN A 117 -15.01 -11.23 -9.52
N LEU A 118 -13.94 -11.92 -9.89
CA LEU A 118 -13.62 -12.22 -11.29
C LEU A 118 -14.76 -12.95 -12.00
N LYS A 119 -15.31 -13.97 -11.32
CA LYS A 119 -16.47 -14.71 -11.83
C LYS A 119 -17.67 -13.78 -12.02
N ALA A 120 -18.01 -12.98 -11.04
CA ALA A 120 -19.17 -12.08 -11.11
C ALA A 120 -19.03 -11.02 -12.20
N THR A 121 -17.80 -10.52 -12.41
CA THR A 121 -17.54 -9.46 -13.40
C THR A 121 -17.44 -9.99 -14.82
N TRP A 122 -16.80 -11.14 -15.03
CA TRP A 122 -16.38 -11.59 -16.36
C TRP A 122 -17.04 -12.87 -16.85
N LEU A 123 -17.85 -13.55 -16.03
CA LEU A 123 -18.57 -14.76 -16.41
C LEU A 123 -19.56 -14.45 -17.51
N ASN A 124 -20.04 -14.36 -18.30
CA ASN A 124 -21.01 -14.01 -19.34
C ASN A 124 -20.60 -12.80 -20.20
N VAL A 125 -19.40 -12.27 -20.00
CA VAL A 125 -18.92 -11.19 -20.85
C VAL A 125 -18.36 -11.79 -22.13
N ALA A 126 -19.07 -11.54 -23.23
CA ALA A 126 -18.68 -11.94 -24.57
C ALA A 126 -17.97 -10.77 -25.27
N VAL A 127 -16.83 -11.04 -25.87
CA VAL A 127 -16.08 -10.07 -26.67
C VAL A 127 -16.06 -10.51 -28.14
N ASN A 128 -16.42 -9.59 -29.03
CA ASN A 128 -16.30 -9.82 -30.46
C ASN A 128 -14.85 -9.67 -30.89
N MET A 129 -14.25 -10.77 -31.32
CA MET A 129 -12.88 -10.77 -31.82
C MET A 129 -12.81 -10.18 -33.24
N PRO A 130 -11.64 -9.65 -33.65
CA PRO A 130 -11.45 -9.15 -35.02
C PRO A 130 -11.79 -10.16 -36.11
N ASP A 131 -11.71 -11.46 -35.80
CA ASP A 131 -12.03 -12.57 -36.71
C ASP A 131 -13.56 -12.84 -36.83
N GLY A 132 -14.40 -12.02 -36.18
CA GLY A 132 -15.85 -12.21 -36.14
C GLY A 132 -16.33 -13.33 -35.22
N SER A 133 -15.45 -13.99 -34.46
CA SER A 133 -15.81 -14.97 -33.45
C SER A 133 -16.17 -14.31 -32.13
N ILE A 134 -17.08 -14.93 -31.37
CA ILE A 134 -17.42 -14.52 -30.01
C ILE A 134 -16.58 -15.36 -29.06
N SER A 135 -15.77 -14.69 -28.27
CA SER A 135 -14.93 -15.35 -27.25
C SER A 135 -15.32 -14.88 -25.85
N TYR A 136 -15.20 -15.78 -24.89
CA TYR A 136 -15.45 -15.51 -23.47
C TYR A 136 -14.15 -15.46 -22.69
N VAL A 137 -14.11 -14.66 -21.61
CA VAL A 137 -12.94 -14.55 -20.71
C VAL A 137 -12.63 -15.89 -20.06
N PHE A 138 -13.66 -16.66 -19.71
CA PHE A 138 -13.52 -18.03 -19.22
C PHE A 138 -13.83 -19.01 -20.36
N PRO A 139 -12.96 -19.95 -20.69
CA PRO A 139 -13.22 -20.98 -21.67
C PRO A 139 -14.53 -21.71 -21.34
N ASN A 140 -15.38 -21.90 -22.33
CA ASN A 140 -16.73 -22.51 -22.22
C ASN A 140 -17.71 -21.78 -21.28
N ASN A 141 -17.41 -20.54 -20.87
CA ASN A 141 -18.24 -19.75 -19.94
C ASN A 141 -18.54 -20.47 -18.60
N GLU A 142 -17.62 -21.34 -18.17
CA GLU A 142 -17.72 -22.09 -16.93
C GLU A 142 -16.48 -21.93 -16.06
N VAL A 143 -16.65 -21.89 -14.76
CA VAL A 143 -15.57 -21.84 -13.78
C VAL A 143 -15.50 -23.18 -13.05
N SER A 144 -14.57 -24.02 -13.44
CA SER A 144 -14.37 -25.36 -12.87
C SER A 144 -13.87 -25.29 -11.41
N ALA A 145 -14.24 -26.29 -10.60
CA ALA A 145 -13.71 -26.43 -9.24
C ALA A 145 -12.16 -26.56 -9.22
N SER A 146 -11.57 -27.19 -10.24
CA SER A 146 -10.11 -27.25 -10.38
C SER A 146 -9.48 -25.88 -10.59
N PHE A 147 -10.12 -24.99 -11.36
CA PHE A 147 -9.69 -23.59 -11.51
C PHE A 147 -9.65 -22.85 -10.18
N TRP A 148 -10.69 -23.03 -9.31
CA TRP A 148 -10.74 -22.40 -7.99
C TRP A 148 -9.53 -22.79 -7.14
N ILE A 149 -9.28 -24.09 -6.99
CA ILE A 149 -8.19 -24.60 -6.15
C ILE A 149 -6.83 -24.14 -6.69
N MET A 150 -6.63 -24.27 -8.00
CA MET A 150 -5.38 -23.91 -8.66
C MET A 150 -5.10 -22.40 -8.54
N SER A 151 -6.09 -21.57 -8.80
CA SER A 151 -5.96 -20.11 -8.70
C SER A 151 -5.69 -19.65 -7.28
N ILE A 152 -6.31 -20.24 -6.25
CA ILE A 152 -6.00 -19.93 -4.84
C ILE A 152 -4.54 -20.23 -4.53
N ILE A 153 -4.04 -21.42 -4.90
CA ILE A 153 -2.66 -21.81 -4.66
C ILE A 153 -1.68 -20.86 -5.38
N ILE A 154 -1.98 -20.50 -6.63
CA ILE A 154 -1.14 -19.60 -7.42
C ILE A 154 -1.13 -18.20 -6.79
N LEU A 155 -2.27 -17.66 -6.37
CA LEU A 155 -2.35 -16.34 -5.73
C LEU A 155 -1.60 -16.30 -4.40
N ILE A 156 -1.69 -17.34 -3.58
CA ILE A 156 -0.93 -17.47 -2.33
C ILE A 156 0.58 -17.47 -2.65
N THR A 157 0.99 -18.31 -3.57
CA THR A 157 2.41 -18.42 -3.97
C THR A 157 2.92 -17.13 -4.59
N GLY A 158 2.13 -16.48 -5.45
CA GLY A 158 2.45 -15.20 -6.07
C GLY A 158 2.65 -14.09 -5.03
N THR A 159 1.76 -13.97 -4.06
CA THR A 159 1.89 -12.98 -2.98
C THR A 159 3.12 -13.24 -2.11
N LEU A 160 3.40 -14.50 -1.76
CA LEU A 160 4.61 -14.87 -1.01
C LEU A 160 5.88 -14.56 -1.80
N PHE A 161 5.86 -14.78 -3.11
CA PHE A 161 6.98 -14.44 -3.99
C PHE A 161 7.22 -12.93 -4.05
N VAL A 162 6.17 -12.12 -4.19
CA VAL A 162 6.27 -10.65 -4.19
C VAL A 162 6.80 -10.15 -2.84
N MET A 163 6.33 -10.72 -1.73
CA MET A 163 6.86 -10.43 -0.39
C MET A 163 8.35 -10.75 -0.31
N TRP A 164 8.77 -11.95 -0.75
CA TRP A 164 10.17 -12.35 -0.78
C TRP A 164 11.02 -11.42 -1.65
N LEU A 165 10.51 -10.97 -2.81
CA LEU A 165 11.18 -9.96 -3.63
C LEU A 165 11.39 -8.65 -2.86
N GLY A 166 10.36 -8.16 -2.16
CA GLY A 166 10.44 -6.95 -1.34
C GLY A 166 11.50 -7.06 -0.24
N GLU A 167 11.56 -8.21 0.45
CA GLU A 167 12.59 -8.48 1.45
C GLU A 167 13.99 -8.50 0.82
N LYS A 168 14.16 -9.17 -0.32
CA LYS A 168 15.45 -9.22 -1.02
C LYS A 168 15.94 -7.88 -1.52
N ILE A 169 15.03 -7.02 -1.98
CA ILE A 169 15.36 -5.64 -2.33
C ILE A 169 15.82 -4.87 -1.08
N THR A 170 15.14 -5.06 0.06
CA THR A 170 15.54 -4.41 1.32
C THR A 170 16.89 -4.88 1.81
N ASP A 171 17.19 -6.18 1.70
CA ASP A 171 18.44 -6.79 2.19
C ASP A 171 19.66 -6.46 1.31
N ARG A 172 19.48 -6.42 -0.01
CA ARG A 172 20.58 -6.35 -0.98
C ARG A 172 20.48 -5.17 -1.95
N GLY A 173 19.41 -4.42 -1.91
CA GLY A 173 19.12 -3.30 -2.80
C GLY A 173 19.19 -1.94 -2.10
N ILE A 174 18.42 -0.98 -2.62
CA ILE A 174 18.38 0.40 -2.14
C ILE A 174 17.05 0.64 -1.43
N GLY A 175 17.09 1.07 -0.17
CA GLY A 175 15.93 1.50 0.60
C GLY A 175 14.98 0.37 1.02
N ASN A 176 13.73 0.68 1.26
CA ASN A 176 12.70 -0.29 1.63
C ASN A 176 12.09 -0.92 0.38
N GLY A 177 12.35 -2.21 0.15
CA GLY A 177 11.91 -2.91 -1.06
C GLY A 177 10.40 -2.99 -1.23
N ILE A 178 9.65 -3.10 -0.13
CA ILE A 178 8.19 -3.14 -0.13
C ILE A 178 7.63 -1.81 -0.64
N SER A 179 8.09 -0.70 -0.08
CA SER A 179 7.69 0.65 -0.51
C SER A 179 8.07 0.92 -1.97
N LEU A 180 9.21 0.36 -2.41
CA LEU A 180 9.71 0.51 -3.77
C LEU A 180 8.84 -0.26 -4.78
N LEU A 181 8.37 -1.47 -4.42
CA LEU A 181 7.45 -2.25 -5.25
C LEU A 181 6.08 -1.55 -5.40
N ILE A 182 5.55 -0.97 -4.31
CA ILE A 182 4.30 -0.18 -4.35
C ILE A 182 4.48 1.05 -5.24
N MET A 183 5.55 1.80 -5.05
CA MET A 183 5.86 3.01 -5.84
C MET A 183 5.91 2.69 -7.33
N ILE A 184 6.58 1.60 -7.70
CA ILE A 184 6.69 1.20 -9.11
C ILE A 184 5.35 0.75 -9.67
N GLY A 185 4.53 0.04 -8.88
CA GLY A 185 3.16 -0.29 -9.26
C GLY A 185 2.37 0.97 -9.65
N ILE A 186 2.41 2.00 -8.80
CA ILE A 186 1.71 3.26 -9.05
C ILE A 186 2.27 4.01 -10.26
N ILE A 187 3.60 4.17 -10.32
CA ILE A 187 4.26 4.92 -11.42
C ILE A 187 4.10 4.23 -12.76
N ALA A 188 3.99 2.91 -12.80
CA ALA A 188 3.89 2.15 -14.04
C ALA A 188 2.66 2.50 -14.89
N LEU A 189 1.56 2.93 -14.27
CA LEU A 189 0.35 3.35 -14.97
C LEU A 189 0.36 4.83 -15.36
N LEU A 190 1.24 5.63 -14.78
CA LEU A 190 1.29 7.08 -14.97
C LEU A 190 1.52 7.49 -16.44
N PRO A 191 2.46 6.90 -17.19
CA PRO A 191 2.66 7.30 -18.59
C PRO A 191 1.42 7.09 -19.45
N MET A 192 0.73 5.96 -19.26
CA MET A 192 -0.49 5.63 -20.03
C MET A 192 -1.63 6.58 -19.66
N SER A 193 -1.81 6.88 -18.38
CA SER A 193 -2.82 7.83 -17.91
C SER A 193 -2.58 9.24 -18.45
N LEU A 194 -1.31 9.69 -18.52
CA LEU A 194 -0.97 10.99 -19.12
C LEU A 194 -1.29 11.05 -20.63
N VAL A 195 -0.99 9.97 -21.36
CA VAL A 195 -1.34 9.89 -22.79
C VAL A 195 -2.84 9.89 -22.98
N GLN A 196 -3.59 9.16 -22.16
CA GLN A 196 -5.05 9.16 -22.22
C GLN A 196 -5.65 10.53 -21.94
N GLU A 197 -5.14 11.23 -20.88
CA GLU A 197 -5.62 12.58 -20.56
C GLU A 197 -5.27 13.59 -21.67
N PHE A 198 -4.08 13.52 -22.24
CA PHE A 198 -3.72 14.34 -23.39
C PHE A 198 -4.63 14.11 -24.58
N THR A 199 -4.92 12.84 -24.90
CA THR A 199 -5.80 12.45 -26.01
C THR A 199 -7.23 12.92 -25.74
N SER A 200 -7.74 12.70 -24.52
CA SER A 200 -9.09 13.13 -24.10
C SER A 200 -9.26 14.64 -24.16
N SER A 201 -8.30 15.38 -23.63
CA SER A 201 -8.36 16.86 -23.57
C SER A 201 -8.20 17.49 -24.95
N THR A 202 -7.29 16.95 -25.80
CA THR A 202 -6.90 17.61 -27.06
C THR A 202 -7.71 17.13 -28.24
N ILE A 203 -7.90 15.80 -28.39
CA ILE A 203 -8.55 15.19 -29.56
C ILE A 203 -10.07 15.16 -29.40
N ASN A 204 -10.55 14.80 -28.20
CA ASN A 204 -12.00 14.70 -27.93
C ASN A 204 -12.65 16.01 -27.49
N ASN A 205 -11.95 17.15 -27.56
CA ASN A 205 -12.43 18.48 -27.21
C ASN A 205 -13.00 18.63 -25.80
N GLN A 206 -12.55 17.84 -24.84
CA GLN A 206 -12.96 17.94 -23.44
C GLN A 206 -12.12 18.96 -22.65
N GLY A 207 -12.09 20.20 -23.14
CA GLY A 207 -11.41 21.31 -22.46
C GLY A 207 -10.13 21.85 -23.12
N GLY A 208 -9.68 21.21 -24.20
CA GLY A 208 -8.53 21.66 -24.99
C GLY A 208 -7.17 21.57 -24.29
N LEU A 209 -6.14 22.00 -24.99
CA LEU A 209 -4.75 22.00 -24.53
C LEU A 209 -4.56 22.79 -23.21
N VAL A 210 -5.36 23.86 -23.00
CA VAL A 210 -5.29 24.70 -21.80
C VAL A 210 -5.64 23.94 -20.53
N LYS A 211 -6.67 23.07 -20.58
CA LYS A 211 -7.05 22.21 -19.47
C LYS A 211 -5.91 21.25 -19.11
N PHE A 212 -5.33 20.57 -20.09
CA PHE A 212 -4.20 19.66 -19.88
C PHE A 212 -2.99 20.36 -19.24
N VAL A 213 -2.62 21.56 -19.73
CA VAL A 213 -1.51 22.33 -19.15
C VAL A 213 -1.80 22.72 -17.72
N LEU A 214 -3.04 23.15 -17.42
CA LEU A 214 -3.45 23.50 -16.06
C LEU A 214 -3.35 22.31 -15.12
N GLU A 215 -3.79 21.14 -15.53
CA GLU A 215 -3.69 19.88 -14.76
C GLU A 215 -2.25 19.49 -14.48
N MET A 216 -1.35 19.64 -15.48
CA MET A 216 0.08 19.40 -15.30
C MET A 216 0.72 20.38 -14.30
N VAL A 217 0.34 21.67 -14.34
CA VAL A 217 0.82 22.66 -13.36
C VAL A 217 0.32 22.31 -11.96
N ILE A 218 -0.94 21.94 -11.82
CA ILE A 218 -1.52 21.51 -10.52
C ILE A 218 -0.77 20.27 -10.01
N LEU A 219 -0.50 19.28 -10.85
CA LEU A 219 0.25 18.08 -10.48
C LEU A 219 1.64 18.43 -9.92
N VAL A 220 2.38 19.31 -10.60
CA VAL A 220 3.72 19.74 -10.14
C VAL A 220 3.63 20.50 -8.82
N VAL A 221 2.63 21.36 -8.64
CA VAL A 221 2.41 22.09 -7.38
C VAL A 221 2.10 21.11 -6.24
N VAL A 222 1.22 20.13 -6.46
CA VAL A 222 0.88 19.11 -5.45
C VAL A 222 2.12 18.29 -5.07
N ILE A 223 2.93 17.86 -6.04
CA ILE A 223 4.19 17.15 -5.78
C ILE A 223 5.12 18.03 -4.93
N GLY A 224 5.27 19.30 -5.28
CA GLY A 224 6.09 20.26 -4.52
C GLY A 224 5.62 20.41 -3.07
N LEU A 225 4.32 20.55 -2.85
CA LEU A 225 3.73 20.63 -1.51
C LEU A 225 3.94 19.34 -0.71
N CYS A 226 3.80 18.17 -1.32
CA CYS A 226 4.09 16.88 -0.68
C CYS A 226 5.57 16.78 -0.26
N ILE A 227 6.50 17.21 -1.12
CA ILE A 227 7.92 17.21 -0.79
C ILE A 227 8.21 18.13 0.40
N LEU A 228 7.65 19.34 0.40
CA LEU A 228 7.79 20.29 1.52
C LEU A 228 7.27 19.69 2.84
N LEU A 229 6.13 19.00 2.81
CA LEU A 229 5.56 18.34 3.98
C LEU A 229 6.45 17.20 4.50
N VAL A 230 7.02 16.40 3.62
CA VAL A 230 7.89 15.26 3.99
C VAL A 230 9.25 15.75 4.50
N GLN A 231 9.81 16.82 3.93
CA GLN A 231 11.09 17.41 4.35
C GLN A 231 10.94 18.34 5.57
N GLY A 232 9.73 18.77 5.87
CA GLY A 232 9.44 19.68 6.98
C GLY A 232 9.92 19.10 8.32
N THR A 233 10.85 19.80 9.00
CA THR A 233 11.36 19.40 10.31
C THR A 233 11.27 20.56 11.29
N ARG A 234 10.73 20.29 12.49
CA ARG A 234 10.78 21.19 13.63
C ARG A 234 12.07 20.95 14.41
N ARG A 235 12.94 21.94 14.47
CA ARG A 235 14.21 21.87 15.20
C ARG A 235 14.01 22.32 16.64
N ILE A 236 14.19 21.40 17.60
CA ILE A 236 14.13 21.70 19.02
C ILE A 236 15.57 21.88 19.54
N PRO A 237 15.92 23.06 20.10
CA PRO A 237 17.26 23.29 20.64
C PRO A 237 17.47 22.48 21.90
N VAL A 238 18.56 21.72 21.95
CA VAL A 238 19.00 20.95 23.12
C VAL A 238 20.39 21.40 23.51
N GLN A 239 20.60 21.56 24.79
CA GLN A 239 21.90 21.91 25.37
C GLN A 239 22.47 20.71 26.14
N TYR A 240 23.70 20.32 25.82
CA TYR A 240 24.41 19.29 26.53
C TYR A 240 25.35 19.94 27.54
N ALA A 241 25.49 19.30 28.71
CA ALA A 241 26.41 19.75 29.75
C ALA A 241 27.84 19.75 29.21
N LYS A 242 28.62 20.81 29.57
CA LYS A 242 30.03 20.88 29.24
C LYS A 242 30.80 19.82 30.03
N ARG A 243 31.59 19.00 29.35
CA ARG A 243 32.50 18.04 30.00
C ARG A 243 33.92 18.59 29.92
N ILE A 244 34.57 18.72 31.06
CA ILE A 244 35.96 19.12 31.14
C ILE A 244 36.78 17.83 31.30
N VAL A 245 37.67 17.54 30.35
CA VAL A 245 38.61 16.41 30.47
C VAL A 245 40.03 17.00 30.35
N GLY A 246 40.71 17.10 31.48
CA GLY A 246 41.98 17.79 31.58
C GLY A 246 41.83 19.29 31.31
N ASN A 247 42.68 19.86 30.45
CA ASN A 247 42.69 21.29 30.11
C ASN A 247 41.81 21.63 28.88
N LYS A 248 41.04 20.68 28.35
CA LYS A 248 40.20 20.87 27.19
C LYS A 248 38.73 20.75 27.53
N GLN A 249 37.93 21.74 27.14
CA GLN A 249 36.47 21.70 27.27
C GLN A 249 35.86 20.98 26.05
N TYR A 250 35.15 19.91 26.31
CA TYR A 250 34.34 19.19 25.31
C TYR A 250 32.87 19.41 25.59
N GLY A 251 32.08 19.72 24.56
CA GLY A 251 30.63 19.91 24.66
C GLY A 251 30.21 21.38 24.82
N GLY A 252 28.95 21.61 25.11
CA GLY A 252 28.36 22.96 25.23
C GLY A 252 27.89 23.58 23.91
N VAL A 253 27.98 22.84 22.80
CA VAL A 253 27.43 23.27 21.51
C VAL A 253 25.91 23.03 21.55
N ARG A 254 25.14 24.02 21.13
CA ARG A 254 23.69 23.86 20.92
C ARG A 254 23.47 22.87 19.78
N GLN A 255 22.84 21.76 20.08
CA GLN A 255 22.40 20.78 19.11
C GLN A 255 20.89 20.90 18.92
N PHE A 256 20.38 20.47 17.76
CA PHE A 256 18.98 20.49 17.47
C PHE A 256 18.48 19.07 17.25
N ILE A 257 17.37 18.71 17.89
CA ILE A 257 16.66 17.47 17.57
C ILE A 257 15.71 17.77 16.42
N PRO A 258 15.91 17.17 15.22
CA PRO A 258 14.98 17.34 14.11
C PRO A 258 13.77 16.43 14.30
N LEU A 259 12.62 16.97 14.65
CA LEU A 259 11.35 16.26 14.64
C LEU A 259 10.67 16.47 13.28
N LYS A 260 10.40 15.40 12.57
CA LYS A 260 9.65 15.46 11.31
C LYS A 260 8.22 15.89 11.58
N VAL A 261 7.70 16.83 10.80
CA VAL A 261 6.29 17.27 10.86
C VAL A 261 5.36 16.11 10.56
N ASN A 262 5.67 15.34 9.52
CA ASN A 262 5.00 14.09 9.20
C ASN A 262 5.86 12.90 9.67
N ALA A 263 5.82 12.59 10.97
CA ALA A 263 6.54 11.45 11.54
C ALA A 263 5.90 10.10 11.18
N SER A 264 4.59 10.08 10.91
CA SER A 264 3.84 8.87 10.55
C SER A 264 4.04 8.44 9.08
N GLY A 265 4.48 9.34 8.21
CA GLY A 265 4.69 9.05 6.77
C GLY A 265 3.40 8.68 6.06
N VAL A 266 3.47 7.66 5.20
CA VAL A 266 2.35 7.17 4.38
C VAL A 266 1.55 6.06 5.09
N MET A 267 2.08 5.50 6.18
CA MET A 267 1.49 4.34 6.86
C MET A 267 0.01 4.51 7.26
N PRO A 268 -0.45 5.65 7.82
CA PRO A 268 -1.85 5.82 8.21
C PRO A 268 -2.83 5.67 7.05
N ILE A 269 -2.46 6.14 5.86
CA ILE A 269 -3.30 6.03 4.65
C ILE A 269 -3.44 4.57 4.25
N ILE A 270 -2.33 3.83 4.24
CA ILE A 270 -2.31 2.41 3.90
C ILE A 270 -3.15 1.61 4.90
N PHE A 271 -3.08 1.95 6.20
CA PHE A 271 -3.86 1.31 7.25
C PHE A 271 -5.35 1.56 7.12
N ALA A 272 -5.75 2.81 6.91
CA ALA A 272 -7.14 3.18 6.67
C ALA A 272 -7.69 2.41 5.47
N GLN A 273 -6.93 2.31 4.39
CA GLN A 273 -7.32 1.62 3.18
C GLN A 273 -7.45 0.10 3.36
N ALA A 274 -6.49 -0.52 4.08
CA ALA A 274 -6.55 -1.94 4.38
C ALA A 274 -7.80 -2.31 5.22
N ILE A 275 -8.19 -1.45 6.17
CA ILE A 275 -9.39 -1.67 6.98
C ILE A 275 -10.67 -1.44 6.16
N MET A 276 -10.69 -0.42 5.29
CA MET A 276 -11.83 -0.17 4.40
C MET A 276 -12.09 -1.32 3.42
N PHE A 277 -11.05 -2.12 3.11
CA PHE A 277 -11.18 -3.28 2.25
C PHE A 277 -11.91 -4.47 2.93
N ILE A 278 -11.83 -4.59 4.26
CA ILE A 278 -12.44 -5.72 5.00
C ILE A 278 -13.98 -5.78 4.86
N PRO A 279 -14.74 -4.69 5.10
CA PRO A 279 -16.20 -4.72 4.92
C PRO A 279 -16.61 -5.08 3.50
N MET A 280 -15.86 -4.63 2.51
CA MET A 280 -16.15 -4.90 1.10
C MET A 280 -15.96 -6.38 0.75
N THR A 281 -14.88 -7.00 1.24
CA THR A 281 -14.67 -8.44 1.03
C THR A 281 -15.74 -9.28 1.73
N LEU A 282 -16.15 -8.90 2.95
CA LEU A 282 -17.21 -9.58 3.68
C LEU A 282 -18.58 -9.46 2.99
N ALA A 283 -18.87 -8.30 2.41
CA ALA A 283 -20.12 -8.10 1.68
C ALA A 283 -20.20 -8.96 0.40
N GLY A 284 -19.07 -9.25 -0.24
CA GLY A 284 -18.99 -10.16 -1.38
C GLY A 284 -19.35 -11.63 -1.06
N PHE A 285 -19.35 -12.02 0.23
CA PHE A 285 -19.75 -13.34 0.69
C PHE A 285 -21.18 -13.41 1.25
N SER A 286 -21.89 -12.29 1.30
CA SER A 286 -23.23 -12.22 1.91
C SER A 286 -24.30 -11.83 0.91
N ASP A 287 -25.36 -12.61 0.84
CA ASP A 287 -26.53 -12.35 0.01
C ASP A 287 -27.57 -11.43 0.70
N SER A 288 -27.22 -10.78 1.84
CA SER A 288 -28.16 -9.94 2.57
C SER A 288 -28.21 -8.52 1.98
N ASP A 289 -29.41 -8.02 1.67
CA ASP A 289 -29.65 -6.69 1.08
C ASP A 289 -29.10 -5.53 1.93
N GLN A 290 -29.07 -5.67 3.24
CA GLN A 290 -28.54 -4.64 4.14
C GLN A 290 -27.01 -4.51 4.07
N LEU A 291 -26.29 -5.63 4.00
CA LEU A 291 -24.84 -5.63 3.88
C LEU A 291 -24.39 -5.17 2.48
N THR A 292 -25.14 -5.51 1.44
CA THR A 292 -24.91 -5.01 0.08
C THR A 292 -25.12 -3.50 -0.02
N GLY A 293 -26.10 -2.92 0.66
CA GLY A 293 -26.33 -1.48 0.72
C GLY A 293 -25.18 -0.71 1.40
N ILE A 294 -24.67 -1.24 2.53
CA ILE A 294 -23.50 -0.65 3.21
C ILE A 294 -22.24 -0.78 2.35
N ALA A 295 -22.03 -1.92 1.72
CA ALA A 295 -20.89 -2.14 0.84
C ALA A 295 -20.92 -1.23 -0.39
N GLN A 296 -22.07 -0.99 -1.00
CA GLN A 296 -22.22 -0.04 -2.09
C GLN A 296 -21.87 1.38 -1.66
N ALA A 297 -22.38 1.82 -0.51
CA ALA A 297 -22.07 3.15 0.04
C ALA A 297 -20.58 3.33 0.35
N LEU A 298 -19.90 2.25 0.74
CA LEU A 298 -18.45 2.25 1.01
C LEU A 298 -17.60 1.97 -0.23
N SER A 299 -18.18 1.52 -1.34
CA SER A 299 -17.47 1.29 -2.60
C SER A 299 -17.42 2.54 -3.48
N ASP A 300 -18.31 3.49 -3.25
CA ASP A 300 -18.37 4.73 -4.02
C ASP A 300 -17.34 5.74 -3.50
N PHE A 301 -16.26 5.93 -4.24
CA PHE A 301 -15.21 6.91 -3.92
C PHE A 301 -15.68 8.35 -3.89
N ALA A 302 -16.64 8.71 -4.72
CA ALA A 302 -17.21 10.04 -4.75
C ALA A 302 -18.22 10.25 -3.60
N GLY A 303 -18.65 9.15 -2.98
CA GLY A 303 -19.65 9.14 -1.93
C GLY A 303 -19.18 9.84 -0.65
N PHE A 304 -20.07 10.62 -0.03
CA PHE A 304 -19.78 11.31 1.22
C PHE A 304 -19.39 10.34 2.35
N TRP A 305 -20.08 9.21 2.49
CA TRP A 305 -19.84 8.24 3.56
C TRP A 305 -18.46 7.57 3.47
N TYR A 306 -18.03 7.23 2.25
CA TYR A 306 -16.68 6.71 2.03
C TYR A 306 -15.63 7.72 2.47
N ASN A 307 -15.72 8.95 1.96
CA ASN A 307 -14.73 10.00 2.24
C ASN A 307 -14.70 10.40 3.72
N ALA A 308 -15.86 10.50 4.37
CA ALA A 308 -15.96 10.84 5.79
C ALA A 308 -15.32 9.75 6.68
N LEU A 309 -15.64 8.46 6.42
CA LEU A 309 -15.09 7.35 7.18
C LEU A 309 -13.59 7.19 6.93
N PHE A 310 -13.17 7.30 5.67
CA PHE A 310 -11.75 7.23 5.31
C PHE A 310 -10.94 8.35 5.97
N PHE A 311 -11.42 9.59 5.93
CA PHE A 311 -10.80 10.73 6.61
C PHE A 311 -10.66 10.48 8.12
N LEU A 312 -11.73 10.04 8.76
CA LEU A 312 -11.74 9.74 10.20
C LEU A 312 -10.70 8.65 10.54
N MET A 313 -10.65 7.58 9.75
CA MET A 313 -9.67 6.49 9.93
C MET A 313 -8.24 7.00 9.73
N VAL A 314 -7.98 7.79 8.71
CA VAL A 314 -6.64 8.38 8.48
C VAL A 314 -6.21 9.24 9.67
N VAL A 315 -7.12 10.07 10.22
CA VAL A 315 -6.82 10.90 11.40
C VAL A 315 -6.48 10.03 12.62
N ILE A 316 -7.32 9.04 12.92
CA ILE A 316 -7.11 8.11 14.05
C ILE A 316 -5.76 7.40 13.90
N PHE A 317 -5.47 6.83 12.75
CA PHE A 317 -4.20 6.13 12.52
C PHE A 317 -3.00 7.05 12.51
N THR A 318 -3.14 8.29 12.07
CA THR A 318 -2.06 9.28 12.14
C THR A 318 -1.68 9.59 13.58
N TYR A 319 -2.65 9.87 14.45
CA TYR A 319 -2.39 10.07 15.88
C TYR A 319 -1.77 8.82 16.52
N PHE A 320 -2.36 7.68 16.23
CA PHE A 320 -1.91 6.42 16.78
C PHE A 320 -0.47 6.07 16.35
N TYR A 321 -0.16 6.16 15.06
CA TYR A 321 1.16 5.85 14.54
C TYR A 321 2.22 6.86 14.98
N THR A 322 1.86 8.13 15.06
CA THR A 322 2.76 9.17 15.57
C THR A 322 3.14 8.93 17.03
N ALA A 323 2.17 8.52 17.85
CA ALA A 323 2.42 8.18 19.26
C ALA A 323 3.38 7.00 19.44
N ILE A 324 3.40 6.08 18.49
CA ILE A 324 4.32 4.92 18.48
C ILE A 324 5.71 5.33 18.02
N THR A 325 5.77 6.05 16.89
CA THR A 325 7.05 6.40 16.25
C THR A 325 7.84 7.40 17.08
N VAL A 326 7.14 8.34 17.70
CA VAL A 326 7.72 9.34 18.59
C VAL A 326 7.33 9.03 20.03
N ASN A 327 8.18 8.34 20.78
CA ASN A 327 7.96 8.06 22.18
C ASN A 327 8.62 9.17 23.04
N PRO A 328 7.84 10.16 23.54
CA PRO A 328 8.41 11.31 24.26
C PRO A 328 9.11 10.90 25.57
N LYS A 329 8.59 9.88 26.26
CA LYS A 329 9.16 9.40 27.52
C LYS A 329 10.55 8.80 27.30
N GLN A 330 10.69 7.94 26.30
CA GLN A 330 11.98 7.32 25.99
C GLN A 330 13.00 8.35 25.53
N MET A 331 12.58 9.32 24.68
CA MET A 331 13.44 10.42 24.26
C MET A 331 13.91 11.29 25.44
N ALA A 332 13.00 11.59 26.39
CA ALA A 332 13.34 12.36 27.60
C ALA A 332 14.32 11.60 28.50
N ASP A 333 14.13 10.30 28.69
CA ASP A 333 15.02 9.45 29.48
C ASP A 333 16.41 9.32 28.85
N ASP A 334 16.48 9.16 27.52
CA ASP A 334 17.74 9.07 26.77
C ASP A 334 18.49 10.41 26.81
N MET A 335 17.78 11.55 26.67
CA MET A 335 18.38 12.87 26.85
C MET A 335 18.93 13.06 28.27
N LYS A 336 18.16 12.66 29.28
CA LYS A 336 18.60 12.75 30.70
C LYS A 336 19.86 11.90 30.93
N LYS A 337 19.92 10.67 30.45
CA LYS A 337 21.10 9.79 30.53
C LYS A 337 22.33 10.40 29.87
N ASN A 338 22.14 11.10 28.76
CA ASN A 338 23.23 11.75 28.02
C ASN A 338 23.56 13.17 28.51
N GLY A 339 22.95 13.63 29.61
CA GLY A 339 23.19 14.96 30.16
C GLY A 339 22.67 16.12 29.31
N GLY A 340 21.73 15.84 28.42
CA GLY A 340 21.05 16.84 27.58
C GLY A 340 19.82 17.40 28.27
N PHE A 341 19.54 18.69 28.08
CA PHE A 341 18.33 19.34 28.57
C PHE A 341 17.83 20.38 27.55
N ILE A 342 16.52 20.61 27.58
CA ILE A 342 15.88 21.66 26.79
C ILE A 342 15.83 22.90 27.65
N PRO A 343 16.35 24.08 27.20
CA PRO A 343 16.32 25.30 28.01
C PRO A 343 14.86 25.65 28.37
N GLY A 344 14.61 25.86 29.70
CA GLY A 344 13.28 26.19 30.21
C GLY A 344 12.39 25.01 30.62
N ILE A 345 12.80 23.77 30.39
CA ILE A 345 12.04 22.57 30.79
C ILE A 345 12.86 21.70 31.74
N LYS A 346 12.22 21.15 32.79
CA LYS A 346 12.87 20.23 33.72
C LYS A 346 13.29 18.94 33.02
N PRO A 347 14.55 18.46 33.18
CA PRO A 347 15.03 17.23 32.58
C PRO A 347 14.24 16.00 33.03
N GLY A 348 13.82 15.14 32.08
CA GLY A 348 13.16 13.87 32.37
C GLY A 348 11.66 13.95 32.64
N ARG A 349 11.01 14.97 32.15
CA ARG A 349 9.55 15.10 32.23
C ARG A 349 8.90 15.26 30.84
#